data_5a363191d143a4a87e1a06e9769e67ae
#
_entry.id   5a363191d143a4a87e1a06e9769e67ae
#
_cell.length_a   1.000
_cell.length_b   1.000
_cell.length_c   1.000
_cell.angle_alpha   90.00
_cell.angle_beta   90.00
_cell.angle_gamma   90.00
#
_symmetry.space_group_name_H-M   'P 1'
#
loop_
_entity.id
_entity.type
_entity.pdbx_description
1 polymer ?
#
loop_
_entity_poly.entity_id
_entity_poly.type
_entity_poly.pdbx_seq_one_letter_code
_entity_poly.pdbx_strand_id
1 'polypeptide(L)'
;MATIALFCEGASEIKILTYIIAKYLGDDISVNALQPEMSFGRQTSPGGWYEVLRHCNNEDFNNALATNDYLIIQIDTDSCSQIGFDVNEYDENGHRVNDELLYNRVVTRLLRDLSPELLDEYCGRILFAVCINETECWLLPFYYEKENPDKCAATNNCIHHLNRKLSRDRLGIPEKDKNS
;
A
#
# COMPACT_ATOMS: atom_id res chain seq x y z
N MET A 1 21.91 8.43 -5.10
CA MET A 1 20.76 8.48 -4.15
C MET A 1 19.53 8.14 -4.97
N ALA A 2 18.92 6.97 -4.71
CA ALA A 2 17.72 6.57 -5.46
C ALA A 2 16.49 7.31 -4.92
N THR A 3 15.54 7.60 -5.81
CA THR A 3 14.31 8.31 -5.51
C THR A 3 13.10 7.43 -5.78
N ILE A 4 12.16 7.37 -4.84
CA ILE A 4 10.96 6.55 -4.91
C ILE A 4 9.73 7.45 -4.77
N ALA A 5 8.87 7.44 -5.77
CA ALA A 5 7.55 8.04 -5.70
C ALA A 5 6.57 7.07 -5.03
N LEU A 6 5.63 7.59 -4.24
CA LEU A 6 4.56 6.81 -3.62
C LEU A 6 3.18 7.31 -4.07
N PHE A 7 2.33 6.38 -4.54
CA PHE A 7 0.88 6.51 -4.58
C PHE A 7 0.30 5.58 -3.53
N CYS A 8 -0.30 6.15 -2.47
CA CYS A 8 -0.84 5.42 -1.32
C CYS A 8 -2.27 5.87 -1.03
N GLU A 9 -2.99 5.08 -0.26
CA GLU A 9 -4.34 5.44 0.18
C GLU A 9 -4.34 6.57 1.19
N GLY A 10 -3.34 6.65 2.08
CA GLY A 10 -3.33 7.65 3.12
C GLY A 10 -1.95 7.93 3.72
N ALA A 11 -1.94 8.86 4.67
CA ALA A 11 -0.72 9.27 5.36
C ALA A 11 -0.12 8.17 6.25
N SER A 12 -0.93 7.23 6.74
CA SER A 12 -0.47 6.06 7.51
C SER A 12 0.38 5.14 6.65
N GLU A 13 -0.11 4.82 5.46
CA GLU A 13 0.54 3.93 4.49
C GLU A 13 1.85 4.53 4.00
N ILE A 14 1.88 5.85 3.72
CA ILE A 14 3.12 6.56 3.39
C ILE A 14 4.15 6.41 4.51
N LYS A 15 3.76 6.60 5.77
CA LYS A 15 4.67 6.48 6.92
C LYS A 15 5.19 5.05 7.08
N ILE A 16 4.30 4.05 6.94
CA ILE A 16 4.65 2.63 7.04
C ILE A 16 5.66 2.26 5.94
N LEU A 17 5.35 2.59 4.68
CA LEU A 17 6.25 2.29 3.56
C LEU A 17 7.58 3.03 3.69
N THR A 18 7.56 4.32 4.03
CA THR A 18 8.80 5.08 4.24
C THR A 18 9.67 4.43 5.33
N TYR A 19 9.06 3.99 6.43
CA TYR A 19 9.78 3.29 7.49
C TYR A 19 10.37 1.95 7.02
N ILE A 20 9.58 1.15 6.29
CA ILE A 20 10.04 -0.13 5.74
C ILE A 20 11.21 0.08 4.77
N ILE A 21 11.07 1.03 3.83
CA ILE A 21 12.09 1.37 2.84
C ILE A 21 13.39 1.79 3.55
N ALA A 22 13.32 2.73 4.49
CA ALA A 22 14.49 3.19 5.23
C ALA A 22 15.15 2.05 6.04
N LYS A 23 14.34 1.17 6.63
CA LYS A 23 14.84 0.06 7.43
C LYS A 23 15.60 -1.00 6.64
N TYR A 24 15.15 -1.29 5.41
CA TYR A 24 15.72 -2.37 4.59
C TYR A 24 16.73 -1.88 3.55
N LEU A 25 16.58 -0.66 3.03
CA LEU A 25 17.42 -0.14 1.96
C LEU A 25 18.39 0.96 2.44
N GLY A 26 18.24 1.42 3.69
CA GLY A 26 19.08 2.45 4.30
C GLY A 26 18.63 3.88 4.00
N ASP A 27 19.39 4.84 4.55
CA ASP A 27 19.01 6.26 4.53
C ASP A 27 19.38 6.99 3.21
N ASP A 28 20.03 6.30 2.27
CA ASP A 28 20.45 6.88 0.98
C ASP A 28 19.32 6.90 -0.07
N ILE A 29 18.06 6.78 0.38
CA ILE A 29 16.87 6.79 -0.48
C ILE A 29 15.99 7.96 -0.12
N SER A 30 15.56 8.71 -1.15
CA SER A 30 14.55 9.75 -1.00
C SER A 30 13.17 9.19 -1.35
N VAL A 31 12.20 9.40 -0.47
CA VAL A 31 10.80 9.00 -0.68
C VAL A 31 9.95 10.23 -0.90
N ASN A 32 9.26 10.27 -2.04
CA ASN A 32 8.40 11.36 -2.46
C ASN A 32 6.93 10.89 -2.46
N ALA A 33 6.15 11.36 -1.47
CA ALA A 33 4.72 11.10 -1.43
C ALA A 33 4.02 12.01 -2.45
N LEU A 34 3.47 11.42 -3.51
CA LEU A 34 2.74 12.13 -4.57
C LEU A 34 1.22 12.00 -4.39
N GLN A 35 0.75 10.86 -3.85
CA GLN A 35 -0.64 10.61 -3.49
C GLN A 35 -0.70 9.83 -2.16
N PRO A 36 -1.44 10.36 -1.17
CA PRO A 36 -1.94 11.74 -1.07
C PRO A 36 -0.80 12.76 -0.92
N GLU A 37 -1.08 14.02 -1.27
CA GLU A 37 -0.13 15.09 -1.04
C GLU A 37 0.10 15.31 0.45
N MET A 38 1.36 15.52 0.80
CA MET A 38 1.78 15.73 2.18
C MET A 38 2.44 17.09 2.36
N SER A 39 2.05 17.82 3.41
CA SER A 39 2.71 19.07 3.81
C SER A 39 2.95 19.08 5.31
N PHE A 40 4.21 19.35 5.72
CA PHE A 40 4.61 19.33 7.14
C PHE A 40 4.17 18.07 7.89
N GLY A 41 4.23 16.89 7.24
CA GLY A 41 3.85 15.60 7.81
C GLY A 41 2.35 15.35 7.95
N ARG A 42 1.51 16.22 7.36
CA ARG A 42 0.05 16.09 7.34
C ARG A 42 -0.43 15.92 5.90
N GLN A 43 -1.48 15.11 5.75
CA GLN A 43 -2.17 14.94 4.49
C GLN A 43 -2.93 16.22 4.13
N THR A 44 -2.79 16.66 2.87
CA THR A 44 -3.41 17.90 2.35
C THR A 44 -4.36 17.69 1.19
N SER A 45 -4.32 16.49 0.57
CA SER A 45 -5.28 16.08 -0.48
C SER A 45 -6.13 14.90 -0.03
N PRO A 46 -7.25 14.61 -0.70
CA PRO A 46 -8.03 13.39 -0.45
C PRO A 46 -7.19 12.13 -0.57
N GLY A 47 -7.55 11.08 0.15
CA GLY A 47 -6.96 9.77 0.10
C GLY A 47 -8.00 8.68 -0.20
N GLY A 48 -7.60 7.42 0.03
CA GLY A 48 -8.40 6.23 -0.20
C GLY A 48 -8.12 5.58 -1.54
N TRP A 49 -8.60 4.34 -1.69
CA TRP A 49 -8.39 3.51 -2.88
C TRP A 49 -8.84 4.18 -4.19
N TYR A 50 -9.91 4.98 -4.15
CA TYR A 50 -10.43 5.69 -5.32
C TYR A 50 -9.41 6.68 -5.87
N GLU A 51 -8.74 7.45 -5.00
CA GLU A 51 -7.70 8.40 -5.40
C GLU A 51 -6.47 7.67 -5.96
N VAL A 52 -6.07 6.54 -5.37
CA VAL A 52 -4.98 5.70 -5.91
C VAL A 52 -5.34 5.25 -7.33
N LEU A 53 -6.55 4.72 -7.55
CA LEU A 53 -6.98 4.30 -8.89
C LEU A 53 -7.07 5.48 -9.88
N ARG A 54 -7.48 6.65 -9.42
CA ARG A 54 -7.55 7.85 -10.26
C ARG A 54 -6.18 8.30 -10.76
N HIS A 55 -5.14 8.11 -9.94
CA HIS A 55 -3.74 8.38 -10.31
C HIS A 55 -3.10 7.25 -11.14
N CYS A 56 -3.75 6.11 -11.32
CA CYS A 56 -3.27 5.04 -12.21
C CYS A 56 -3.62 5.37 -13.67
N ASN A 57 -2.99 6.40 -14.22
CA ASN A 57 -3.13 6.85 -15.60
C ASN A 57 -1.76 7.22 -16.21
N ASN A 58 -1.68 7.32 -17.55
CA ASN A 58 -0.43 7.57 -18.26
C ASN A 58 0.24 8.89 -17.88
N GLU A 59 -0.54 9.95 -17.65
CA GLU A 59 0.01 11.28 -17.32
C GLU A 59 0.68 11.29 -15.95
N ASP A 60 0.00 10.79 -14.93
CA ASP A 60 0.52 10.76 -13.56
C ASP A 60 1.72 9.83 -13.41
N PHE A 61 1.72 8.68 -14.11
CA PHE A 61 2.87 7.76 -14.14
C PHE A 61 4.08 8.40 -14.82
N ASN A 62 3.89 9.04 -15.98
CA ASN A 62 4.98 9.75 -16.66
C ASN A 62 5.55 10.86 -15.78
N ASN A 63 4.71 11.66 -15.13
CA ASN A 63 5.14 12.73 -14.24
C ASN A 63 5.91 12.19 -13.02
N ALA A 64 5.43 11.11 -12.41
CA ALA A 64 6.09 10.47 -11.28
C ALA A 64 7.47 9.90 -11.68
N LEU A 65 7.54 9.17 -12.79
CA LEU A 65 8.74 8.46 -13.24
C LEU A 65 9.74 9.35 -14.00
N ALA A 66 9.34 10.57 -14.40
CA ALA A 66 10.26 11.58 -14.94
C ALA A 66 11.22 12.11 -13.88
N THR A 67 10.83 12.11 -12.61
CA THR A 67 11.59 12.71 -11.51
C THR A 67 11.99 11.72 -10.42
N ASN A 68 11.52 10.49 -10.51
CA ASN A 68 11.84 9.42 -9.56
C ASN A 68 12.32 8.17 -10.29
N ASP A 69 13.22 7.41 -9.67
CA ASP A 69 13.76 6.17 -10.23
C ASP A 69 12.71 5.05 -10.20
N TYR A 70 11.85 5.03 -9.18
CA TYR A 70 10.80 4.03 -8.98
C TYR A 70 9.49 4.68 -8.58
N LEU A 71 8.39 4.00 -8.89
CA LEU A 71 7.04 4.29 -8.39
C LEU A 71 6.51 3.07 -7.63
N ILE A 72 6.12 3.26 -6.37
CA ILE A 72 5.41 2.25 -5.59
C ILE A 72 3.95 2.66 -5.49
N ILE A 73 3.05 1.75 -5.83
CA ILE A 73 1.61 1.91 -5.70
C ILE A 73 1.16 1.01 -4.55
N GLN A 74 0.69 1.63 -3.46
CA GLN A 74 0.13 0.92 -2.33
C GLN A 74 -1.39 1.00 -2.36
N ILE A 75 -2.04 -0.14 -2.10
CA ILE A 75 -3.49 -0.24 -1.98
C ILE A 75 -3.87 -1.41 -1.08
N ASP A 76 -4.91 -1.24 -0.26
CA ASP A 76 -5.49 -2.29 0.56
C ASP A 76 -6.56 -3.07 -0.22
N THR A 77 -6.77 -4.33 0.10
CA THR A 77 -7.80 -5.15 -0.56
C THR A 77 -9.11 -5.23 0.22
N ASP A 78 -9.22 -4.60 1.39
CA ASP A 78 -10.42 -4.65 2.24
C ASP A 78 -11.66 -4.04 1.57
N SER A 79 -11.46 -3.16 0.59
CA SER A 79 -12.49 -2.47 -0.17
C SER A 79 -12.55 -2.89 -1.65
N CYS A 80 -11.79 -3.93 -2.06
CA CYS A 80 -11.60 -4.26 -3.48
C CYS A 80 -12.88 -4.66 -4.23
N SER A 81 -13.89 -5.17 -3.53
CA SER A 81 -15.20 -5.52 -4.11
C SER A 81 -16.16 -4.35 -4.27
N GLN A 82 -15.79 -3.15 -3.82
CA GLN A 82 -16.64 -1.96 -3.94
C GLN A 82 -16.78 -1.52 -5.41
N ILE A 83 -17.93 -0.89 -5.72
CA ILE A 83 -18.20 -0.34 -7.05
C ILE A 83 -17.16 0.74 -7.40
N GLY A 84 -16.50 0.57 -8.53
CA GLY A 84 -15.42 1.44 -9.01
C GLY A 84 -14.03 0.85 -8.77
N PHE A 85 -13.82 0.05 -7.72
CA PHE A 85 -12.64 -0.78 -7.60
C PHE A 85 -12.81 -2.07 -8.43
N ASP A 86 -13.98 -2.72 -8.30
CA ASP A 86 -14.46 -3.78 -9.17
C ASP A 86 -13.54 -5.03 -9.25
N VAL A 87 -12.87 -5.38 -8.17
CA VAL A 87 -12.09 -6.60 -8.04
C VAL A 87 -12.82 -7.59 -7.15
N ASN A 88 -13.25 -8.72 -7.75
CA ASN A 88 -13.95 -9.76 -6.99
C ASN A 88 -12.93 -10.61 -6.20
N GLU A 89 -13.14 -10.73 -4.89
CA GLU A 89 -12.35 -11.61 -4.00
C GLU A 89 -12.85 -13.06 -3.96
N TYR A 90 -13.94 -13.38 -4.68
CA TYR A 90 -14.51 -14.71 -4.74
C TYR A 90 -14.40 -15.31 -6.14
N ASP A 91 -14.44 -16.64 -6.23
CA ASP A 91 -14.55 -17.39 -7.47
C ASP A 91 -16.02 -17.54 -7.89
N GLU A 92 -16.26 -18.23 -9.00
CA GLU A 92 -17.61 -18.49 -9.54
C GLU A 92 -18.47 -19.36 -8.61
N ASN A 93 -17.85 -20.09 -7.67
CA ASN A 93 -18.52 -20.95 -6.69
C ASN A 93 -18.75 -20.25 -5.35
N GLY A 94 -18.35 -18.98 -5.23
CA GLY A 94 -18.48 -18.21 -3.99
C GLY A 94 -17.40 -18.50 -2.95
N HIS A 95 -16.30 -19.18 -3.31
CA HIS A 95 -15.16 -19.36 -2.42
C HIS A 95 -14.19 -18.21 -2.58
N ARG A 96 -13.65 -17.71 -1.45
CA ARG A 96 -12.60 -16.69 -1.49
C ARG A 96 -11.37 -17.24 -2.22
N VAL A 97 -10.87 -16.48 -3.18
CA VAL A 97 -9.64 -16.84 -3.92
C VAL A 97 -8.42 -16.77 -3.00
N ASN A 98 -7.33 -17.43 -3.39
CA ASN A 98 -6.08 -17.30 -2.65
C ASN A 98 -5.47 -15.90 -2.82
N ASP A 99 -4.58 -15.56 -1.91
CA ASP A 99 -3.99 -14.21 -1.83
C ASP A 99 -3.18 -13.84 -3.10
N GLU A 100 -2.52 -14.80 -3.73
CA GLU A 100 -1.78 -14.59 -4.98
C GLU A 100 -2.71 -14.22 -6.14
N LEU A 101 -3.84 -14.92 -6.27
CA LEU A 101 -4.83 -14.61 -7.31
C LEU A 101 -5.49 -13.26 -7.05
N LEU A 102 -5.79 -12.94 -5.78
CA LEU A 102 -6.33 -11.63 -5.40
C LEU A 102 -5.34 -10.52 -5.74
N TYR A 103 -4.07 -10.69 -5.37
CA TYR A 103 -3.00 -9.76 -5.73
C TYR A 103 -2.94 -9.53 -7.25
N ASN A 104 -2.94 -10.59 -8.05
CA ASN A 104 -2.89 -10.48 -9.51
C ASN A 104 -4.11 -9.75 -10.10
N ARG A 105 -5.31 -9.98 -9.54
CA ARG A 105 -6.52 -9.26 -9.94
C ARG A 105 -6.42 -7.76 -9.64
N VAL A 106 -5.90 -7.41 -8.47
CA VAL A 106 -5.69 -6.00 -8.08
C VAL A 106 -4.65 -5.33 -8.96
N VAL A 107 -3.49 -5.97 -9.20
CA VAL A 107 -2.48 -5.43 -10.12
C VAL A 107 -3.04 -5.24 -11.53
N THR A 108 -3.81 -6.20 -12.04
CA THR A 108 -4.48 -6.06 -13.35
C THR A 108 -5.43 -4.85 -13.35
N ARG A 109 -6.13 -4.62 -12.25
CA ARG A 109 -7.03 -3.46 -12.11
C ARG A 109 -6.26 -2.14 -12.11
N LEU A 110 -5.14 -2.06 -11.40
CA LEU A 110 -4.27 -0.87 -11.33
C LEU A 110 -3.66 -0.52 -12.68
N LEU A 111 -3.37 -1.53 -13.51
CA LEU A 111 -2.76 -1.35 -14.82
C LEU A 111 -3.76 -1.14 -15.95
N ARG A 112 -5.06 -1.29 -15.70
CA ARG A 112 -6.11 -1.33 -16.74
C ARG A 112 -6.14 -0.12 -17.67
N ASP A 113 -5.87 1.06 -17.11
CA ASP A 113 -6.00 2.33 -17.80
C ASP A 113 -4.65 2.87 -18.30
N LEU A 114 -3.56 2.05 -18.23
CA LEU A 114 -2.23 2.37 -18.73
C LEU A 114 -1.99 1.80 -20.14
N SER A 115 -1.24 2.54 -20.94
CA SER A 115 -0.88 2.06 -22.29
C SER A 115 0.21 1.00 -22.24
N PRO A 116 0.21 0.03 -23.17
CA PRO A 116 1.28 -0.95 -23.28
C PRO A 116 2.67 -0.32 -23.45
N GLU A 117 2.77 0.77 -24.20
CA GLU A 117 4.03 1.47 -24.46
C GLU A 117 4.63 2.02 -23.17
N LEU A 118 3.79 2.60 -22.28
CA LEU A 118 4.23 3.09 -20.97
C LEU A 118 4.71 1.94 -20.08
N LEU A 119 3.98 0.82 -20.08
CA LEU A 119 4.36 -0.34 -19.28
C LEU A 119 5.69 -0.96 -19.77
N ASP A 120 5.94 -0.97 -21.06
CA ASP A 120 7.21 -1.44 -21.64
C ASP A 120 8.36 -0.47 -21.29
N GLU A 121 8.13 0.85 -21.39
CA GLU A 121 9.13 1.88 -21.11
C GLU A 121 9.58 1.84 -19.64
N TYR A 122 8.62 1.68 -18.72
CA TYR A 122 8.89 1.70 -17.28
C TYR A 122 8.94 0.32 -16.64
N CYS A 123 9.16 -0.73 -17.45
CA CYS A 123 9.29 -2.10 -16.96
C CYS A 123 10.33 -2.20 -15.84
N GLY A 124 9.92 -2.78 -14.70
CA GLY A 124 10.78 -2.93 -13.52
C GLY A 124 10.94 -1.66 -12.65
N ARG A 125 10.35 -0.52 -13.04
CA ARG A 125 10.36 0.70 -12.23
C ARG A 125 9.04 0.93 -11.50
N ILE A 126 7.98 0.21 -11.87
CA ILE A 126 6.66 0.24 -11.21
C ILE A 126 6.56 -0.96 -10.29
N LEU A 127 6.32 -0.72 -9.00
CA LEU A 127 6.24 -1.72 -7.95
C LEU A 127 4.87 -1.66 -7.28
N PHE A 128 4.32 -2.81 -6.91
CA PHE A 128 2.99 -2.91 -6.32
C PHE A 128 3.09 -3.39 -4.88
N ALA A 129 2.63 -2.56 -3.96
CA ALA A 129 2.52 -2.82 -2.53
C ALA A 129 1.05 -3.10 -2.18
N VAL A 130 0.52 -4.21 -2.72
CA VAL A 130 -0.87 -4.63 -2.45
C VAL A 130 -0.94 -5.32 -1.11
N CYS A 131 -1.68 -4.75 -0.17
CA CYS A 131 -1.87 -5.30 1.17
C CYS A 131 -3.12 -6.18 1.19
N ILE A 132 -2.95 -7.46 1.49
CA ILE A 132 -4.09 -8.34 1.67
C ILE A 132 -4.82 -7.95 2.95
N ASN A 133 -6.03 -7.48 2.79
CA ASN A 133 -6.89 -6.77 3.73
C ASN A 133 -6.32 -5.38 4.13
N GLU A 134 -5.42 -5.28 5.10
CA GLU A 134 -5.00 -4.02 5.72
C GLU A 134 -3.47 -3.88 5.77
N THR A 135 -2.96 -2.68 5.52
CA THR A 135 -1.52 -2.34 5.60
C THR A 135 -0.94 -2.57 6.99
N GLU A 136 -1.73 -2.46 8.06
CA GLU A 136 -1.30 -2.74 9.43
C GLU A 136 -0.75 -4.15 9.62
N CYS A 137 -1.15 -5.10 8.76
CA CYS A 137 -0.61 -6.46 8.78
C CYS A 137 0.91 -6.50 8.57
N TRP A 138 1.45 -5.59 7.78
CA TRP A 138 2.90 -5.50 7.51
C TRP A 138 3.72 -5.04 8.72
N LEU A 139 3.07 -4.49 9.73
CA LEU A 139 3.73 -4.10 10.98
C LEU A 139 3.87 -5.27 11.95
N LEU A 140 3.05 -6.32 11.86
CA LEU A 140 3.05 -7.41 12.81
C LEU A 140 4.41 -8.13 12.95
N PRO A 141 5.18 -8.38 11.87
CA PRO A 141 6.50 -9.01 11.99
C PRO A 141 7.46 -8.24 12.91
N PHE A 142 7.43 -6.90 12.90
CA PHE A 142 8.31 -6.09 13.77
C PHE A 142 8.03 -6.28 15.26
N TYR A 143 6.83 -6.71 15.62
CA TYR A 143 6.40 -6.84 17.01
C TYR A 143 6.26 -8.29 17.48
N TYR A 144 6.07 -9.25 16.58
CA TYR A 144 5.74 -10.64 16.92
C TYR A 144 6.77 -11.68 16.45
N GLU A 145 7.74 -11.33 15.63
CA GLU A 145 8.67 -12.27 14.97
C GLU A 145 9.24 -13.33 15.92
N LYS A 146 9.64 -12.92 17.14
CA LYS A 146 10.24 -13.82 18.12
C LYS A 146 9.24 -14.55 19.03
N GLU A 147 8.04 -14.02 19.17
CA GLU A 147 7.08 -14.47 20.18
C GLU A 147 5.97 -15.35 19.60
N ASN A 148 5.55 -15.08 18.38
CA ASN A 148 4.44 -15.78 17.76
C ASN A 148 4.49 -15.67 16.23
N PRO A 149 5.18 -16.63 15.56
CA PRO A 149 5.33 -16.63 14.10
C PRO A 149 3.98 -16.61 13.35
N ASP A 150 2.96 -17.29 13.89
CA ASP A 150 1.64 -17.37 13.24
C ASP A 150 0.98 -15.99 13.11
N LYS A 151 1.28 -15.06 14.02
CA LYS A 151 0.77 -13.69 13.94
C LYS A 151 1.51 -12.84 12.92
N CYS A 152 2.77 -13.16 12.64
CA CYS A 152 3.54 -12.46 11.60
C CYS A 152 2.96 -12.68 10.20
N ALA A 153 2.30 -13.82 9.99
CA ALA A 153 1.67 -14.18 8.73
C ALA A 153 0.16 -13.86 8.68
N ALA A 154 -0.38 -13.18 9.72
CA ALA A 154 -1.80 -12.83 9.74
C ALA A 154 -2.10 -11.76 8.67
N THR A 155 -3.21 -11.94 7.96
CA THR A 155 -3.73 -11.01 6.94
C THR A 155 -5.07 -10.40 7.33
N ASN A 156 -5.55 -10.63 8.56
CA ASN A 156 -6.81 -10.08 9.06
C ASN A 156 -6.72 -9.71 10.54
N ASN A 157 -7.59 -8.81 10.99
CA ASN A 157 -7.63 -8.27 12.35
C ASN A 157 -6.27 -7.71 12.84
N CYS A 158 -5.45 -7.21 11.93
CA CYS A 158 -4.08 -6.83 12.21
C CYS A 158 -3.99 -5.64 13.15
N ILE A 159 -4.86 -4.64 12.98
CA ILE A 159 -4.94 -3.50 13.91
C ILE A 159 -5.27 -3.95 15.34
N HIS A 160 -6.14 -4.95 15.51
CA HIS A 160 -6.44 -5.50 16.84
C HIS A 160 -5.22 -6.20 17.45
N HIS A 161 -4.50 -7.00 16.66
CA HIS A 161 -3.27 -7.66 17.11
C HIS A 161 -2.20 -6.65 17.48
N LEU A 162 -2.00 -5.62 16.64
CA LEU A 162 -1.04 -4.55 16.87
C LEU A 162 -1.37 -3.77 18.15
N ASN A 163 -2.61 -3.31 18.30
CA ASN A 163 -3.05 -2.56 19.49
C ASN A 163 -2.91 -3.36 20.77
N ARG A 164 -3.23 -4.65 20.74
CA ARG A 164 -3.04 -5.54 21.90
C ARG A 164 -1.56 -5.65 22.29
N LYS A 165 -0.65 -5.73 21.31
CA LYS A 165 0.78 -5.81 21.56
C LYS A 165 1.32 -4.49 22.12
N LEU A 166 0.98 -3.38 21.46
CA LEU A 166 1.40 -2.03 21.89
C LEU A 166 0.92 -1.68 23.31
N SER A 167 -0.33 -2.02 23.63
CA SER A 167 -0.88 -1.82 24.98
C SER A 167 -0.14 -2.64 26.02
N ARG A 168 0.20 -3.92 25.72
CA ARG A 168 0.97 -4.77 26.62
C ARG A 168 2.37 -4.21 26.87
N ASP A 169 3.00 -3.71 25.82
CA ASP A 169 4.37 -3.18 25.87
C ASP A 169 4.40 -1.70 26.35
N ARG A 170 3.25 -1.13 26.71
CA ARG A 170 3.06 0.27 27.13
C ARG A 170 3.49 1.30 26.08
N LEU A 171 3.43 0.93 24.81
CA LEU A 171 3.65 1.81 23.68
C LEU A 171 2.34 2.52 23.31
N GLY A 172 2.43 3.71 22.70
CA GLY A 172 1.25 4.44 22.26
C GLY A 172 0.43 3.64 21.24
N ILE A 173 -0.90 3.66 21.37
CA ILE A 173 -1.80 3.01 20.43
C ILE A 173 -2.02 3.96 19.25
N PRO A 174 -1.77 3.53 18.00
CA PRO A 174 -2.16 4.34 16.85
C PRO A 174 -3.69 4.51 16.83
N GLU A 175 -4.15 5.74 16.89
CA GLU A 175 -5.55 6.03 16.63
C GLU A 175 -5.74 6.00 15.10
N LYS A 176 -6.63 5.11 14.62
CA LYS A 176 -7.11 5.18 13.24
C LYS A 176 -7.96 6.46 13.15
N ASP A 177 -7.56 7.40 12.33
CA ASP A 177 -8.35 8.61 12.10
C ASP A 177 -9.74 8.17 11.58
N LYS A 178 -10.78 8.48 12.36
CA LYS A 178 -12.17 8.08 12.05
C LYS A 178 -12.78 8.84 10.86
N ASN A 179 -11.96 9.60 10.13
CA ASN A 179 -12.36 10.48 9.04
C ASN A 179 -11.67 10.16 7.70
N SER A 180 -11.22 8.93 7.50
CA SER A 180 -10.75 8.45 6.19
C SER A 180 -11.78 7.52 5.54
#